data_1ed97d3dface372adbd1567c3d0f6687
#
_entry.id   1ed97d3dface372adbd1567c3d0f6687
#
_cell.length_a   1.000
_cell.length_b   1.000
_cell.length_c   1.000
_cell.angle_alpha   90.00
_cell.angle_beta   90.00
_cell.angle_gamma   90.00
#
_symmetry.space_group_name_H-M   'P 1'
#
loop_
_entity.id
_entity.type
_entity.pdbx_description
1 polymer ?
#
loop_
_entity_poly.entity_id
_entity_poly.type
_entity_poly.pdbx_seq_one_letter_code
_entity_poly.pdbx_strand_id
1 'polypeptide(L)'
;MWTKEAPQRKLRGLFVGNTDNFAMNFLSSLPFSLQTVCLLIASNVFMTFAWYGHLKNMAAAPWYLAALASWGIALFEYLLQVPGNRIGFQQAGFSLAQLKIVQEVITLSVFVPFAMVYMNEPFKLDYLWAGMCLVGAVYFIFRSA
;
A
#
# COMPACT_ATOMS: atom_id res chain seq x y z
N MET A 1 -43.88 13.87 -33.00
CA MET A 1 -43.50 13.56 -31.63
C MET A 1 -42.12 12.93 -31.70
N TRP A 2 -41.07 13.72 -31.60
CA TRP A 2 -39.69 13.29 -31.79
C TRP A 2 -38.92 13.48 -30.47
N THR A 3 -38.54 12.40 -29.81
CA THR A 3 -37.67 12.41 -28.64
C THR A 3 -36.21 12.46 -29.09
N LYS A 4 -35.60 13.64 -28.93
CA LYS A 4 -34.14 13.82 -29.04
C LYS A 4 -33.48 13.46 -27.70
N GLU A 5 -33.10 12.21 -27.52
CA GLU A 5 -32.17 11.84 -26.46
C GLU A 5 -31.12 10.87 -26.98
N ALA A 6 -30.06 11.36 -27.56
CA ALA A 6 -28.78 10.69 -27.67
C ALA A 6 -27.70 11.60 -28.28
N PRO A 7 -26.91 12.30 -27.50
CA PRO A 7 -25.48 12.16 -27.62
C PRO A 7 -24.68 12.22 -26.28
N GLN A 8 -25.34 12.43 -25.16
CA GLN A 8 -24.63 12.59 -23.88
C GLN A 8 -24.01 11.30 -23.32
N ARG A 9 -24.50 10.11 -23.70
CA ARG A 9 -23.98 8.79 -23.25
C ARG A 9 -22.64 8.42 -23.89
N LYS A 10 -22.38 8.89 -25.09
CA LYS A 10 -21.15 8.51 -25.83
C LYS A 10 -19.90 9.25 -25.37
N LEU A 11 -20.05 10.44 -24.81
CA LEU A 11 -18.92 11.25 -24.32
C LEU A 11 -18.46 10.86 -22.90
N ARG A 12 -19.34 10.32 -22.07
CA ARG A 12 -18.97 9.81 -20.73
C ARG A 12 -18.13 8.53 -20.80
N GLY A 13 -18.32 7.70 -21.82
CA GLY A 13 -17.56 6.45 -22.01
C GLY A 13 -16.13 6.65 -22.53
N LEU A 14 -15.82 7.81 -23.12
CA LEU A 14 -14.51 8.06 -23.74
C LEU A 14 -13.43 8.59 -22.77
N PHE A 15 -13.83 9.24 -21.69
CA PHE A 15 -12.89 9.85 -20.75
C PHE A 15 -12.66 9.05 -19.45
N VAL A 16 -13.57 8.16 -19.07
CA VAL A 16 -13.43 7.34 -17.82
C VAL A 16 -12.84 5.95 -18.12
N GLY A 17 -12.85 5.50 -19.37
CA GLY A 17 -12.50 4.12 -19.72
C GLY A 17 -11.03 3.81 -19.98
N ASN A 18 -10.15 4.79 -20.10
CA ASN A 18 -8.80 4.50 -20.63
C ASN A 18 -7.70 4.39 -19.56
N THR A 19 -7.79 5.14 -18.49
CA THR A 19 -6.79 5.08 -17.39
C THR A 19 -7.04 3.90 -16.45
N ASP A 20 -8.30 3.60 -16.15
CA ASP A 20 -8.66 2.47 -15.28
C ASP A 20 -8.38 1.13 -15.96
N ASN A 21 -8.62 1.04 -17.27
CA ASN A 21 -8.28 -0.14 -18.06
C ASN A 21 -6.76 -0.35 -18.20
N PHE A 22 -5.97 0.73 -18.31
CA PHE A 22 -4.51 0.62 -18.38
C PHE A 22 -3.92 0.10 -17.07
N ALA A 23 -4.31 0.68 -15.92
CA ALA A 23 -3.82 0.25 -14.62
C ALA A 23 -4.24 -1.19 -14.28
N MET A 24 -5.50 -1.57 -14.58
CA MET A 24 -5.98 -2.94 -14.38
C MET A 24 -5.30 -3.93 -15.34
N ASN A 25 -5.11 -3.58 -16.59
CA ASN A 25 -4.43 -4.44 -17.56
C ASN A 25 -2.93 -4.58 -17.22
N PHE A 26 -2.29 -3.52 -16.75
CA PHE A 26 -0.90 -3.57 -16.29
C PHE A 26 -0.76 -4.48 -15.06
N LEU A 27 -1.61 -4.29 -14.05
CA LEU A 27 -1.60 -5.14 -12.85
C LEU A 27 -1.88 -6.61 -13.20
N SER A 28 -2.86 -6.88 -14.06
CA SER A 28 -3.20 -8.26 -14.46
C SER A 28 -2.12 -8.95 -15.31
N SER A 29 -1.23 -8.21 -15.94
CA SER A 29 -0.09 -8.75 -16.69
C SER A 29 1.09 -9.15 -15.80
N LEU A 30 1.13 -8.69 -14.54
CA LEU A 30 2.20 -9.01 -13.60
C LEU A 30 1.98 -10.39 -12.96
N PRO A 31 3.05 -11.12 -12.59
CA PRO A 31 2.93 -12.31 -11.78
C PRO A 31 2.26 -11.99 -10.43
N PHE A 32 1.48 -12.92 -9.88
CA PHE A 32 0.70 -12.69 -8.65
C PHE A 32 1.54 -12.26 -7.45
N SER A 33 2.75 -12.79 -7.34
CA SER A 33 3.70 -12.35 -6.30
C SER A 33 4.04 -10.86 -6.41
N LEU A 34 4.24 -10.34 -7.62
CA LEU A 34 4.53 -8.93 -7.84
C LEU A 34 3.29 -8.05 -7.63
N GLN A 35 2.10 -8.52 -8.04
CA GLN A 35 0.84 -7.83 -7.72
C GLN A 35 0.66 -7.67 -6.21
N THR A 36 0.92 -8.74 -5.45
CA THR A 36 0.89 -8.72 -3.98
C THR A 36 1.84 -7.66 -3.42
N VAL A 37 3.11 -7.67 -3.86
CA VAL A 37 4.11 -6.72 -3.37
C VAL A 37 3.74 -5.27 -3.70
N CYS A 38 3.28 -4.99 -4.92
CA CYS A 38 2.85 -3.65 -5.33
C CYS A 38 1.67 -3.13 -4.50
N LEU A 39 0.66 -3.97 -4.26
CA LEU A 39 -0.50 -3.60 -3.44
C LEU A 39 -0.10 -3.38 -1.97
N LEU A 40 0.79 -4.20 -1.43
CA LEU A 40 1.28 -4.06 -0.06
C LEU A 40 2.17 -2.82 0.09
N ILE A 41 2.98 -2.44 -0.90
CA ILE A 41 3.75 -1.18 -0.87
C ILE A 41 2.80 0.02 -0.85
N ALA A 42 1.82 0.07 -1.75
CA ALA A 42 0.85 1.14 -1.79
C ALA A 42 0.04 1.24 -0.49
N SER A 43 -0.41 0.09 0.05
CA SER A 43 -1.07 0.00 1.35
C SER A 43 -0.21 0.56 2.48
N ASN A 44 1.06 0.18 2.54
CA ASN A 44 1.98 0.64 3.59
C ASN A 44 2.26 2.14 3.55
N VAL A 45 2.20 2.78 2.39
CA VAL A 45 2.28 4.24 2.30
C VAL A 45 1.10 4.87 3.08
N PHE A 46 -0.14 4.43 2.83
CA PHE A 46 -1.30 4.91 3.58
C PHE A 46 -1.19 4.59 5.08
N MET A 47 -0.79 3.36 5.42
CA MET A 47 -0.60 2.94 6.81
C MET A 47 0.40 3.85 7.55
N THR A 48 1.53 4.15 6.93
CA THR A 48 2.57 5.00 7.53
C THR A 48 2.03 6.42 7.81
N PHE A 49 1.26 6.99 6.88
CA PHE A 49 0.59 8.27 7.12
C PHE A 49 -0.51 8.19 8.19
N ALA A 50 -1.29 7.10 8.22
CA ALA A 50 -2.32 6.90 9.24
C ALA A 50 -1.71 6.82 10.65
N TRP A 51 -0.56 6.17 10.80
CA TRP A 51 0.07 5.97 12.11
C TRP A 51 0.90 7.18 12.59
N TYR A 52 1.56 7.88 11.68
CA TYR A 52 2.55 8.89 12.07
C TYR A 52 2.24 10.30 11.55
N GLY A 53 1.41 10.44 10.51
CA GLY A 53 1.12 11.75 9.91
C GLY A 53 0.47 12.73 10.89
N HIS A 54 -0.35 12.23 11.81
CA HIS A 54 -1.00 13.05 12.84
C HIS A 54 -0.01 13.65 13.86
N LEU A 55 1.13 13.00 14.11
CA LEU A 55 2.14 13.49 15.04
C LEU A 55 2.73 14.83 14.58
N LYS A 56 2.86 15.01 13.27
CA LYS A 56 3.38 16.26 12.69
C LYS A 56 2.28 17.29 12.46
N ASN A 57 1.16 16.88 11.90
CA ASN A 57 0.15 17.82 11.40
C ASN A 57 -0.95 18.13 12.40
N MET A 58 -1.16 17.30 13.42
CA MET A 58 -2.24 17.40 14.37
C MET A 58 -1.77 17.39 15.83
N ALA A 59 -0.51 17.77 16.09
CA ALA A 59 0.07 17.77 17.44
C ALA A 59 -0.72 18.63 18.45
N ALA A 60 -1.36 19.71 18.00
CA ALA A 60 -2.18 20.59 18.81
C ALA A 60 -3.68 20.21 18.84
N ALA A 61 -4.09 19.23 18.04
CA ALA A 61 -5.48 18.80 17.96
C ALA A 61 -5.82 17.79 19.08
N PRO A 62 -7.08 17.72 19.52
CA PRO A 62 -7.51 16.68 20.43
C PRO A 62 -7.26 15.28 19.84
N TRP A 63 -6.88 14.31 20.70
CA TRP A 63 -6.50 12.97 20.27
C TRP A 63 -7.58 12.24 19.44
N TYR A 64 -8.87 12.49 19.74
CA TYR A 64 -9.98 11.85 19.02
C TYR A 64 -10.12 12.33 17.57
N LEU A 65 -9.78 13.61 17.28
CA LEU A 65 -9.73 14.11 15.89
C LEU A 65 -8.57 13.49 15.13
N ALA A 66 -7.40 13.35 15.77
CA ALA A 66 -6.27 12.66 15.19
C ALA A 66 -6.62 11.18 14.92
N ALA A 67 -7.31 10.51 15.83
CA ALA A 67 -7.77 9.13 15.64
C ALA A 67 -8.75 8.99 14.47
N LEU A 68 -9.73 9.91 14.34
CA LEU A 68 -10.68 9.90 13.21
C LEU A 68 -9.99 10.13 11.87
N ALA A 69 -9.05 11.07 11.79
CA ALA A 69 -8.27 11.34 10.60
C ALA A 69 -7.42 10.11 10.20
N SER A 70 -6.73 9.51 11.15
CA SER A 70 -5.95 8.29 10.97
C SER A 70 -6.82 7.12 10.51
N TRP A 71 -8.00 6.95 11.12
CA TRP A 71 -8.96 5.91 10.70
C TRP A 71 -9.43 6.10 9.25
N GLY A 72 -9.72 7.36 8.84
CA GLY A 72 -10.09 7.67 7.46
C GLY A 72 -9.00 7.32 6.46
N ILE A 73 -7.72 7.55 6.80
CA ILE A 73 -6.59 7.15 5.96
C ILE A 73 -6.42 5.62 5.94
N ALA A 74 -6.58 4.97 7.09
CA ALA A 74 -6.48 3.51 7.21
C ALA A 74 -7.54 2.77 6.39
N LEU A 75 -8.68 3.38 6.07
CA LEU A 75 -9.66 2.79 5.17
C LEU A 75 -9.08 2.52 3.78
N PHE A 76 -8.33 3.47 3.23
CA PHE A 76 -7.65 3.29 1.93
C PHE A 76 -6.55 2.24 2.01
N GLU A 77 -5.84 2.18 3.12
CA GLU A 77 -4.86 1.12 3.39
C GLU A 77 -5.51 -0.26 3.29
N TYR A 78 -6.62 -0.51 3.98
CA TYR A 78 -7.34 -1.79 3.95
C TYR A 78 -7.87 -2.16 2.57
N LEU A 79 -8.33 -1.19 1.77
CA LEU A 79 -8.77 -1.44 0.40
C LEU A 79 -7.66 -1.98 -0.52
N LEU A 80 -6.40 -1.74 -0.18
CA LEU A 80 -5.23 -2.25 -0.90
C LEU A 80 -4.64 -3.49 -0.23
N GLN A 81 -4.56 -3.51 1.11
CA GLN A 81 -3.95 -4.60 1.87
C GLN A 81 -4.74 -5.90 1.77
N VAL A 82 -6.06 -5.83 1.88
CA VAL A 82 -6.90 -7.04 1.85
C VAL A 82 -6.79 -7.78 0.51
N PRO A 83 -6.97 -7.13 -0.66
CA PRO A 83 -6.74 -7.82 -1.93
C PRO A 83 -5.29 -8.26 -2.12
N GLY A 84 -4.29 -7.45 -1.69
CA GLY A 84 -2.89 -7.84 -1.75
C GLY A 84 -2.59 -9.13 -0.99
N ASN A 85 -3.08 -9.24 0.24
CA ASN A 85 -2.92 -10.45 1.06
C ASN A 85 -3.67 -11.65 0.46
N ARG A 86 -4.87 -11.46 -0.09
CA ARG A 86 -5.65 -12.54 -0.72
C ARG A 86 -4.96 -13.07 -1.98
N ILE A 87 -4.46 -12.20 -2.84
CA ILE A 87 -3.70 -12.59 -4.03
C ILE A 87 -2.44 -13.34 -3.60
N GLY A 88 -1.69 -12.83 -2.63
CA GLY A 88 -0.48 -13.46 -2.13
C GLY A 88 -0.72 -14.85 -1.58
N PHE A 89 -1.75 -15.03 -0.77
CA PHE A 89 -2.05 -16.30 -0.14
C PHE A 89 -2.70 -17.31 -1.12
N GLN A 90 -3.70 -16.87 -1.90
CA GLN A 90 -4.53 -17.77 -2.70
C GLN A 90 -3.95 -18.06 -4.10
N GLN A 91 -3.24 -17.11 -4.69
CA GLN A 91 -2.78 -17.17 -6.09
C GLN A 91 -1.27 -17.26 -6.21
N ALA A 92 -0.52 -16.49 -5.41
CA ALA A 92 0.94 -16.55 -5.39
C ALA A 92 1.48 -17.71 -4.52
N GLY A 93 0.63 -18.35 -3.69
CA GLY A 93 1.02 -19.49 -2.87
C GLY A 93 1.88 -19.14 -1.64
N PHE A 94 1.91 -17.88 -1.21
CA PHE A 94 2.64 -17.49 0.00
C PHE A 94 1.98 -18.05 1.25
N SER A 95 2.79 -18.60 2.15
CA SER A 95 2.33 -18.94 3.50
C SER A 95 2.06 -17.66 4.31
N LEU A 96 1.32 -17.78 5.43
CA LEU A 96 1.08 -16.65 6.33
C LEU A 96 2.39 -16.06 6.87
N ALA A 97 3.39 -16.90 7.17
CA ALA A 97 4.70 -16.45 7.63
C ALA A 97 5.45 -15.66 6.56
N GLN A 98 5.40 -16.13 5.30
CA GLN A 98 6.00 -15.42 4.17
C GLN A 98 5.34 -14.06 3.91
N LEU A 99 4.00 -13.99 3.93
CA LEU A 99 3.26 -12.73 3.81
C LEU A 99 3.65 -11.76 4.93
N LYS A 100 3.73 -12.24 6.17
CA LYS A 100 4.10 -11.41 7.32
C LYS A 100 5.51 -10.83 7.16
N ILE A 101 6.48 -11.64 6.81
CA ILE A 101 7.87 -11.18 6.63
C ILE A 101 8.00 -10.21 5.44
N VAL A 102 7.31 -10.46 4.33
CA VAL A 102 7.26 -9.53 3.19
C VAL A 102 6.70 -8.17 3.63
N GLN A 103 5.62 -8.17 4.42
CA GLN A 103 5.05 -6.92 4.97
C GLN A 103 6.05 -6.17 5.87
N GLU A 104 6.80 -6.86 6.73
CA GLU A 104 7.80 -6.20 7.59
C GLU A 104 8.91 -5.53 6.78
N VAL A 105 9.41 -6.20 5.73
CA VAL A 105 10.40 -5.62 4.81
C VAL A 105 9.84 -4.38 4.12
N ILE A 106 8.61 -4.46 3.59
CA ILE A 106 7.93 -3.34 2.94
C ILE A 106 7.72 -2.19 3.94
N THR A 107 7.24 -2.51 5.16
CA THR A 107 6.99 -1.50 6.20
C THR A 107 8.26 -0.72 6.52
N LEU A 108 9.39 -1.40 6.74
CA LEU A 108 10.66 -0.71 7.00
C LEU A 108 11.12 0.11 5.78
N SER A 109 10.98 -0.46 4.57
CA SER A 109 11.38 0.20 3.33
C SER A 109 10.58 1.48 3.03
N VAL A 110 9.31 1.52 3.43
CA VAL A 110 8.45 2.71 3.32
C VAL A 110 8.67 3.67 4.48
N PHE A 111 8.82 3.13 5.71
CA PHE A 111 8.97 3.94 6.91
C PHE A 111 10.26 4.77 6.93
N VAL A 112 11.41 4.19 6.53
CA VAL A 112 12.69 4.90 6.58
C VAL A 112 12.69 6.16 5.71
N PRO A 113 12.32 6.12 4.41
CA PRO A 113 12.19 7.34 3.61
C PRO A 113 11.15 8.32 4.18
N PHE A 114 10.03 7.84 4.69
CA PHE A 114 9.01 8.68 5.32
C PHE A 114 9.57 9.41 6.55
N ALA A 115 10.26 8.72 7.44
CA ALA A 115 10.86 9.31 8.63
C ALA A 115 11.90 10.37 8.25
N MET A 116 12.74 10.11 7.26
CA MET A 116 13.77 11.04 6.81
C MET A 116 13.20 12.27 6.08
N VAL A 117 12.30 12.05 5.12
CA VAL A 117 11.82 13.12 4.22
C VAL A 117 10.64 13.86 4.82
N TYR A 118 9.69 13.15 5.41
CA TYR A 118 8.46 13.76 5.93
C TYR A 118 8.60 14.21 7.38
N MET A 119 9.19 13.37 8.25
CA MET A 119 9.36 13.71 9.68
C MET A 119 10.65 14.48 9.95
N ASN A 120 11.57 14.61 8.98
CA ASN A 120 12.89 15.23 9.09
C ASN A 120 13.78 14.56 10.16
N GLU A 121 13.63 13.25 10.34
CA GLU A 121 14.51 12.48 11.23
C GLU A 121 15.86 12.21 10.56
N PRO A 122 16.99 12.31 11.28
CA PRO A 122 18.30 12.00 10.73
C PRO A 122 18.42 10.50 10.41
N PHE A 123 19.11 10.17 9.32
CA PHE A 123 19.43 8.79 9.00
C PHE A 123 20.34 8.18 10.09
N LYS A 124 19.97 7.01 10.60
CA LYS A 124 20.75 6.25 11.56
C LYS A 124 21.24 4.95 10.94
N LEU A 125 22.50 4.60 11.19
CA LEU A 125 23.07 3.32 10.73
C LEU A 125 22.31 2.11 11.26
N ASP A 126 21.59 2.26 12.37
CA ASP A 126 20.74 1.21 12.93
C ASP A 126 19.63 0.77 11.98
N TYR A 127 19.14 1.68 11.11
CA TYR A 127 18.18 1.30 10.06
C TYR A 127 18.78 0.33 9.04
N LEU A 128 20.08 0.49 8.74
CA LEU A 128 20.78 -0.44 7.84
C LEU A 128 20.92 -1.83 8.50
N TRP A 129 21.30 -1.86 9.77
CA TRP A 129 21.42 -3.12 10.51
C TRP A 129 20.06 -3.82 10.66
N ALA A 130 19.00 -3.08 10.97
CA ALA A 130 17.64 -3.61 11.01
C ALA A 130 17.24 -4.20 9.65
N GLY A 131 17.53 -3.49 8.55
CA GLY A 131 17.28 -3.97 7.19
C GLY A 131 18.02 -5.28 6.89
N MET A 132 19.30 -5.39 7.28
CA MET A 132 20.08 -6.63 7.11
C MET A 132 19.48 -7.80 7.90
N CYS A 133 19.01 -7.57 9.13
CA CYS A 133 18.31 -8.59 9.91
C CYS A 133 17.03 -9.07 9.22
N LEU A 134 16.25 -8.15 8.63
CA LEU A 134 15.03 -8.51 7.86
C LEU A 134 15.35 -9.29 6.60
N VAL A 135 16.43 -8.94 5.87
CA VAL A 135 16.90 -9.73 4.71
C VAL A 135 17.27 -11.15 5.15
N GLY A 136 17.94 -11.30 6.31
CA GLY A 136 18.19 -12.60 6.90
C GLY A 136 16.91 -13.37 7.23
N ALA A 137 15.90 -12.70 7.80
CA ALA A 137 14.62 -13.31 8.09
C ALA A 137 13.90 -13.79 6.81
N VAL A 138 13.91 -12.97 5.75
CA VAL A 138 13.38 -13.37 4.42
C VAL A 138 14.07 -14.64 3.94
N TYR A 139 15.40 -14.68 3.96
CA TYR A 139 16.17 -15.84 3.53
C TYR A 139 15.74 -17.13 4.27
N PHE A 140 15.63 -17.07 5.59
CA PHE A 140 15.25 -18.26 6.38
C PHE A 140 13.81 -18.70 6.15
N ILE A 141 12.87 -17.78 5.99
CA ILE A 141 11.43 -18.08 5.75
C ILE A 141 11.20 -18.69 4.36
N PHE A 142 11.94 -18.24 3.35
CA PHE A 142 11.75 -18.73 1.98
C PHE A 142 12.64 -19.95 1.66
N ARG A 143 13.69 -20.21 2.43
CA ARG A 143 14.56 -21.36 2.25
C ARG A 143 13.87 -22.70 2.54
N SER A 144 12.89 -22.72 3.43
CA SER A 144 12.18 -23.92 3.87
C SER A 144 10.82 -24.14 3.19
N ALA A 145 10.53 -23.36 2.16
CA ALA A 145 9.26 -23.41 1.41
C ALA A 145 9.33 -24.38 0.24
#